data_753b46c0d4ee7f049da88bcd1dd59c55
#
_entry.id   753b46c0d4ee7f049da88bcd1dd59c55
#
_cell.length_a   1.000
_cell.length_b   1.000
_cell.length_c   1.000
_cell.angle_alpha   90.00
_cell.angle_beta   90.00
_cell.angle_gamma   90.00
#
_symmetry.space_group_name_H-M   'P 1'
#
loop_
_entity.id
_entity.type
_entity.pdbx_description
1 polymer ?
#
loop_
_entity_poly.entity_id
_entity_poly.type
_entity_poly.pdbx_seq_one_letter_code
_entity_poly.pdbx_strand_id
1 'polypeptide(L)'
;VLDEDYLHTDFLDWTNDVPVMVGSVFGEMNCWTALDPNETNKNSWTDEEVDAKLTEKYGDKAEAVKEAFLKAYPEKSACDAYYVSNRTGDFGTLAKRLESGDNKNYNYLVSYESPLDGGVNLWHCGEIPFVFHNVDLVAGSYGGSQDAYDLQDVMASAWVNFARTGDPNGDKVPAWSTYTDDNKSTMVFDTTSGERVGYDAELQELISQ
;
A
#
# COMPACT_ATOMS: atom_id res chain seq x y z
N VAL A 1 19.98 -2.88 -20.31
CA VAL A 1 21.21 -3.68 -20.41
C VAL A 1 21.94 -3.55 -19.09
N LEU A 2 22.17 -4.65 -18.41
CA LEU A 2 23.01 -4.71 -17.22
C LEU A 2 24.46 -4.64 -17.72
N ASP A 3 25.25 -3.71 -17.21
CA ASP A 3 26.61 -3.44 -17.67
C ASP A 3 27.66 -3.45 -16.55
N GLU A 4 27.20 -3.66 -15.31
CA GLU A 4 27.99 -3.73 -14.07
C GLU A 4 28.80 -2.44 -13.75
N ASP A 5 28.66 -1.40 -14.58
CA ASP A 5 29.23 -0.07 -14.33
C ASP A 5 28.17 0.89 -13.79
N TYR A 6 26.97 0.92 -14.40
CA TYR A 6 25.84 1.75 -14.00
C TYR A 6 24.62 0.93 -13.59
N LEU A 7 24.38 -0.20 -14.27
CA LEU A 7 23.26 -1.10 -14.00
C LEU A 7 23.78 -2.45 -13.53
N HIS A 8 23.78 -2.64 -12.24
CA HIS A 8 24.21 -3.87 -11.59
C HIS A 8 23.06 -4.88 -11.47
N THR A 9 23.40 -6.15 -11.36
CA THR A 9 22.43 -7.23 -11.19
C THR A 9 21.81 -7.27 -9.79
N ASP A 10 22.47 -6.64 -8.82
CA ASP A 10 21.99 -6.58 -7.43
C ASP A 10 22.33 -5.26 -6.75
N PHE A 11 21.88 -5.05 -5.51
CA PHE A 11 22.25 -3.88 -4.72
C PHE A 11 23.75 -3.90 -4.41
N LEU A 12 24.37 -2.74 -4.57
CA LEU A 12 25.75 -2.53 -4.16
C LEU A 12 25.84 -2.16 -2.69
N ASP A 13 26.95 -2.51 -2.03
CA ASP A 13 27.17 -2.20 -0.61
C ASP A 13 26.91 -0.71 -0.30
N TRP A 14 27.39 0.20 -1.16
CA TRP A 14 27.21 1.63 -0.97
C TRP A 14 25.76 2.12 -1.14
N THR A 15 24.88 1.38 -1.83
CA THR A 15 23.45 1.74 -1.93
C THR A 15 22.70 1.50 -0.63
N ASN A 16 23.30 0.74 0.28
CA ASN A 16 22.74 0.43 1.59
C ASN A 16 23.06 1.47 2.64
N ASP A 17 23.92 2.44 2.36
CA ASP A 17 24.29 3.50 3.29
C ASP A 17 23.24 4.62 3.42
N VAL A 18 22.13 4.53 2.69
CA VAL A 18 21.03 5.51 2.73
C VAL A 18 19.75 4.87 3.24
N PRO A 19 18.96 5.57 4.06
CA PRO A 19 17.62 5.12 4.44
C PRO A 19 16.71 4.94 3.22
N VAL A 20 15.78 4.01 3.29
CA VAL A 20 14.77 3.79 2.24
C VAL A 20 13.37 3.75 2.83
N MET A 21 12.44 4.38 2.14
CA MET A 21 11.01 4.29 2.40
C MET A 21 10.35 3.77 1.12
N VAL A 22 9.73 2.59 1.20
CA VAL A 22 9.11 1.90 0.07
C VAL A 22 7.71 1.44 0.44
N GLY A 23 6.79 1.49 -0.49
CA GLY A 23 5.42 1.02 -0.27
C GLY A 23 4.58 1.11 -1.53
N SER A 24 3.32 0.77 -1.36
CA SER A 24 2.33 0.66 -2.42
C SER A 24 1.02 1.31 -2.02
N VAL A 25 0.12 1.51 -2.97
CA VAL A 25 -1.28 1.78 -2.68
C VAL A 25 -2.06 0.48 -2.58
N PHE A 26 -3.21 0.53 -1.92
CA PHE A 26 -4.04 -0.65 -1.68
C PHE A 26 -4.45 -1.37 -2.97
N GLY A 27 -4.86 -0.62 -3.99
CA GLY A 27 -5.35 -1.15 -5.26
C GLY A 27 -4.51 -0.70 -6.45
N GLU A 28 -3.23 -1.05 -6.53
CA GLU A 28 -2.31 -0.62 -7.60
C GLU A 28 -2.89 -0.77 -9.01
N MET A 29 -3.57 -1.89 -9.27
CA MET A 29 -4.15 -2.16 -10.57
C MET A 29 -5.61 -1.73 -10.72
N ASN A 30 -6.19 -1.07 -9.72
CA ASN A 30 -7.60 -0.69 -9.70
C ASN A 30 -7.96 0.32 -10.82
N CYS A 31 -7.01 1.16 -11.22
CA CYS A 31 -7.22 2.08 -12.33
C CYS A 31 -7.54 1.39 -13.67
N TRP A 32 -7.11 0.15 -13.86
CA TRP A 32 -7.36 -0.61 -15.07
C TRP A 32 -8.76 -1.25 -15.06
N THR A 33 -9.20 -1.77 -13.93
CA THR A 33 -10.55 -2.32 -13.74
C THR A 33 -11.61 -1.23 -13.78
N ALA A 34 -11.35 -0.07 -13.19
CA ALA A 34 -12.25 1.09 -13.23
C ALA A 34 -12.48 1.64 -14.66
N LEU A 35 -11.62 1.28 -15.62
CA LEU A 35 -11.77 1.65 -17.03
C LEU A 35 -12.53 0.61 -17.86
N ASP A 36 -12.82 -0.57 -17.31
CA ASP A 36 -13.65 -1.56 -17.99
C ASP A 36 -15.13 -1.17 -17.92
N PRO A 37 -15.76 -0.82 -19.06
CA PRO A 37 -17.17 -0.42 -19.07
C PRO A 37 -18.14 -1.56 -18.72
N ASN A 38 -17.65 -2.80 -18.66
CA ASN A 38 -18.44 -3.98 -18.28
C ASN A 38 -18.30 -4.30 -16.78
N GLU A 39 -17.35 -3.67 -16.09
CA GLU A 39 -17.17 -3.89 -14.66
C GLU A 39 -18.24 -3.14 -13.87
N THR A 40 -18.92 -3.85 -13.00
CA THR A 40 -19.88 -3.24 -12.07
C THR A 40 -19.19 -2.66 -10.86
N ASN A 41 -19.80 -1.67 -10.20
CA ASN A 41 -19.30 -1.13 -8.96
C ASN A 41 -19.19 -2.24 -7.88
N LYS A 42 -18.00 -2.44 -7.33
CA LYS A 42 -17.73 -3.47 -6.30
C LYS A 42 -18.69 -3.41 -5.11
N ASN A 43 -19.15 -2.18 -4.77
CA ASN A 43 -20.06 -1.95 -3.64
C ASN A 43 -21.51 -2.38 -3.93
N SER A 44 -21.80 -2.79 -5.16
CA SER A 44 -23.10 -3.38 -5.56
C SER A 44 -23.05 -4.89 -5.74
N TRP A 45 -21.89 -5.53 -5.58
CA TRP A 45 -21.77 -6.98 -5.74
C TRP A 45 -22.47 -7.72 -4.61
N THR A 46 -23.21 -8.77 -4.94
CA THR A 46 -23.73 -9.73 -3.95
C THR A 46 -22.58 -10.60 -3.42
N ASP A 47 -22.80 -11.30 -2.31
CA ASP A 47 -21.81 -12.22 -1.76
C ASP A 47 -21.43 -13.32 -2.78
N GLU A 48 -22.38 -13.82 -3.56
CA GLU A 48 -22.14 -14.80 -4.60
C GLU A 48 -21.28 -14.23 -5.75
N GLU A 49 -21.47 -12.97 -6.12
CA GLU A 49 -20.63 -12.29 -7.12
C GLU A 49 -19.22 -12.07 -6.61
N VAL A 50 -19.06 -11.69 -5.34
CA VAL A 50 -17.75 -11.57 -4.69
C VAL A 50 -17.02 -12.91 -4.72
N ASP A 51 -17.67 -14.00 -4.31
CA ASP A 51 -17.07 -15.33 -4.28
C ASP A 51 -16.70 -15.82 -5.68
N ALA A 52 -17.54 -15.54 -6.68
CA ALA A 52 -17.25 -15.88 -8.07
C ALA A 52 -16.02 -15.13 -8.60
N LYS A 53 -15.92 -13.82 -8.34
CA LYS A 53 -14.77 -12.99 -8.74
C LYS A 53 -13.49 -13.39 -8.04
N LEU A 54 -13.55 -13.70 -6.75
CA LEU A 54 -12.38 -14.19 -6.02
C LEU A 54 -11.94 -15.56 -6.53
N THR A 55 -12.89 -16.45 -6.87
CA THR A 55 -12.58 -17.75 -7.47
C THR A 55 -11.95 -17.59 -8.85
N GLU A 56 -12.46 -16.68 -9.68
CA GLU A 56 -11.84 -16.35 -10.97
C GLU A 56 -10.39 -15.90 -10.83
N LYS A 57 -10.11 -15.05 -9.83
CA LYS A 57 -8.79 -14.44 -9.63
C LYS A 57 -7.80 -15.37 -8.93
N TYR A 58 -8.24 -16.12 -7.91
CA TYR A 58 -7.36 -16.86 -7.00
C TYR A 58 -7.54 -18.38 -7.06
N GLY A 59 -8.49 -18.88 -7.87
CA GLY A 59 -8.76 -20.31 -8.02
C GLY A 59 -9.13 -20.99 -6.70
N ASP A 60 -8.52 -22.12 -6.44
CA ASP A 60 -8.77 -22.92 -5.23
C ASP A 60 -8.36 -22.22 -3.92
N LYS A 61 -7.63 -21.11 -4.00
CA LYS A 61 -7.22 -20.32 -2.83
C LYS A 61 -8.22 -19.23 -2.44
N ALA A 62 -9.29 -19.01 -3.22
CA ALA A 62 -10.18 -17.87 -3.06
C ALA A 62 -10.74 -17.71 -1.64
N GLU A 63 -11.19 -18.80 -1.03
CA GLU A 63 -11.72 -18.78 0.34
C GLU A 63 -10.62 -18.42 1.36
N ALA A 64 -9.45 -19.04 1.26
CA ALA A 64 -8.33 -18.74 2.15
C ALA A 64 -7.87 -17.27 2.01
N VAL A 65 -7.85 -16.74 0.78
CA VAL A 65 -7.54 -15.33 0.52
C VAL A 65 -8.60 -14.42 1.14
N LYS A 66 -9.88 -14.73 1.00
CA LYS A 66 -10.98 -13.97 1.60
C LYS A 66 -10.88 -13.93 3.12
N GLU A 67 -10.65 -15.08 3.76
CA GLU A 67 -10.48 -15.17 5.22
C GLU A 67 -9.25 -14.38 5.70
N ALA A 68 -8.09 -14.57 5.06
CA ALA A 68 -6.87 -13.87 5.40
C ALA A 68 -7.02 -12.36 5.17
N PHE A 69 -7.74 -11.95 4.11
CA PHE A 69 -8.04 -10.56 3.83
C PHE A 69 -8.87 -9.91 4.94
N LEU A 70 -10.00 -10.52 5.31
CA LEU A 70 -10.88 -9.98 6.35
C LEU A 70 -10.21 -9.95 7.74
N LYS A 71 -9.27 -10.85 7.99
CA LYS A 71 -8.43 -10.83 9.19
C LYS A 71 -7.42 -9.67 9.17
N ALA A 72 -6.79 -9.42 8.03
CA ALA A 72 -5.80 -8.36 7.85
C ALA A 72 -6.46 -6.96 7.80
N TYR A 73 -7.63 -6.85 7.21
CA TYR A 73 -8.36 -5.60 6.97
C TYR A 73 -9.81 -5.70 7.49
N PRO A 74 -10.01 -5.78 8.82
CA PRO A 74 -11.35 -5.95 9.40
C PRO A 74 -12.28 -4.74 9.17
N GLU A 75 -11.71 -3.60 8.77
CA GLU A 75 -12.42 -2.38 8.42
C GLU A 75 -12.96 -2.36 6.99
N LYS A 76 -12.50 -3.29 6.13
CA LYS A 76 -12.86 -3.35 4.71
C LYS A 76 -13.89 -4.45 4.42
N SER A 77 -14.52 -4.35 3.26
CA SER A 77 -15.50 -5.32 2.77
C SER A 77 -14.84 -6.47 2.01
N ALA A 78 -15.47 -7.64 1.94
CA ALA A 78 -14.92 -8.80 1.24
C ALA A 78 -14.63 -8.54 -0.25
N CYS A 79 -15.43 -7.67 -0.91
CA CYS A 79 -15.19 -7.27 -2.30
C CYS A 79 -13.83 -6.59 -2.50
N ASP A 80 -13.27 -5.95 -1.47
CA ASP A 80 -11.98 -5.29 -1.55
C ASP A 80 -10.82 -6.29 -1.70
N ALA A 81 -11.01 -7.55 -1.30
CA ALA A 81 -10.02 -8.60 -1.52
C ALA A 81 -9.70 -8.83 -3.01
N TYR A 82 -10.63 -8.47 -3.90
CA TYR A 82 -10.40 -8.52 -5.34
C TYR A 82 -9.36 -7.49 -5.81
N TYR A 83 -9.28 -6.35 -5.14
CA TYR A 83 -8.42 -5.22 -5.53
C TYR A 83 -7.11 -5.15 -4.77
N VAL A 84 -6.95 -5.88 -3.67
CA VAL A 84 -5.75 -5.79 -2.83
C VAL A 84 -4.49 -6.08 -3.63
N SER A 85 -3.49 -5.20 -3.47
CA SER A 85 -2.22 -5.30 -4.18
C SER A 85 -1.31 -6.38 -3.60
N ASN A 86 -0.61 -7.07 -4.48
CA ASN A 86 0.52 -7.91 -4.11
C ASN A 86 1.73 -7.01 -3.82
N ARG A 87 2.22 -7.02 -2.58
CA ARG A 87 3.33 -6.20 -2.09
C ARG A 87 4.64 -6.97 -1.92
N THR A 88 4.75 -8.16 -2.51
CA THR A 88 5.97 -8.98 -2.39
C THR A 88 7.21 -8.31 -2.95
N GLY A 89 7.05 -7.40 -3.93
CA GLY A 89 8.14 -6.56 -4.44
C GLY A 89 8.70 -5.60 -3.39
N ASP A 90 7.83 -4.97 -2.59
CA ASP A 90 8.24 -4.09 -1.50
C ASP A 90 9.01 -4.88 -0.44
N PHE A 91 8.46 -6.00 0.01
CA PHE A 91 9.10 -6.86 1.00
C PHE A 91 10.41 -7.47 0.50
N GLY A 92 10.47 -7.87 -0.78
CA GLY A 92 11.70 -8.37 -1.39
C GLY A 92 12.80 -7.32 -1.44
N THR A 93 12.46 -6.06 -1.74
CA THR A 93 13.40 -4.93 -1.69
C THR A 93 13.92 -4.72 -0.27
N LEU A 94 13.03 -4.71 0.71
CA LEU A 94 13.38 -4.52 2.12
C LEU A 94 14.25 -5.66 2.65
N ALA A 95 13.91 -6.91 2.35
CA ALA A 95 14.68 -8.09 2.75
C ALA A 95 16.13 -8.03 2.22
N LYS A 96 16.31 -7.74 0.93
CA LYS A 96 17.65 -7.57 0.34
C LYS A 96 18.47 -6.47 1.02
N ARG A 97 17.82 -5.37 1.38
CA ARG A 97 18.48 -4.28 2.08
C ARG A 97 18.89 -4.64 3.51
N LEU A 98 18.09 -5.44 4.20
CA LEU A 98 18.43 -5.96 5.54
C LEU A 98 19.62 -6.93 5.50
N GLU A 99 19.74 -7.74 4.44
CA GLU A 99 20.89 -8.62 4.24
C GLU A 99 22.20 -7.85 4.04
N SER A 100 22.13 -6.63 3.51
CA SER A 100 23.30 -5.85 3.07
C SER A 100 23.77 -4.80 4.09
N GLY A 101 23.03 -4.53 5.19
CA GLY A 101 23.47 -3.54 6.20
C GLY A 101 22.39 -3.10 7.18
N ASP A 102 22.80 -2.29 8.14
CA ASP A 102 21.97 -1.81 9.28
C ASP A 102 21.15 -0.55 8.95
N ASN A 103 20.78 -0.34 7.69
CA ASN A 103 20.09 0.88 7.29
C ASN A 103 18.65 0.95 7.77
N LYS A 104 18.21 2.17 8.01
CA LYS A 104 16.81 2.44 8.33
C LYS A 104 15.94 2.21 7.10
N ASN A 105 15.11 1.21 7.16
CA ASN A 105 14.13 0.89 6.13
C ASN A 105 12.73 1.12 6.70
N TYR A 106 11.84 1.70 5.90
CA TYR A 106 10.45 1.95 6.26
C TYR A 106 9.54 1.41 5.18
N ASN A 107 8.45 0.73 5.59
CA ASN A 107 7.43 0.24 4.67
C ASN A 107 6.10 0.95 4.92
N TYR A 108 5.39 1.28 3.85
CA TYR A 108 4.05 1.86 3.93
C TYR A 108 3.04 1.18 3.01
N LEU A 109 1.77 1.36 3.34
CA LEU A 109 0.63 1.08 2.49
C LEU A 109 -0.31 2.28 2.56
N VAL A 110 -0.76 2.79 1.40
CA VAL A 110 -1.83 3.79 1.37
C VAL A 110 -3.16 3.09 1.14
N SER A 111 -3.95 2.98 2.22
CA SER A 111 -5.21 2.24 2.27
C SER A 111 -6.45 3.12 2.14
N TYR A 112 -6.25 4.43 1.96
CA TYR A 112 -7.34 5.37 1.80
C TYR A 112 -8.33 4.93 0.72
N GLU A 113 -9.59 5.11 1.00
CA GLU A 113 -10.69 4.83 0.09
C GLU A 113 -11.42 6.13 -0.24
N SER A 114 -11.45 6.49 -1.53
CA SER A 114 -12.23 7.65 -1.97
C SER A 114 -13.71 7.39 -1.73
N PRO A 115 -14.47 8.36 -1.19
CA PRO A 115 -15.91 8.19 -0.93
C PRO A 115 -16.78 8.13 -2.20
N LEU A 116 -16.17 8.25 -3.37
CA LEU A 116 -16.91 8.13 -4.64
C LEU A 116 -17.52 6.74 -4.78
N ASP A 117 -18.68 6.66 -5.40
CA ASP A 117 -19.40 5.42 -5.73
C ASP A 117 -19.56 4.45 -4.54
N GLY A 118 -19.59 4.97 -3.32
CA GLY A 118 -19.73 4.18 -2.10
C GLY A 118 -18.42 3.59 -1.57
N GLY A 119 -17.30 4.03 -2.13
CA GLY A 119 -15.95 3.65 -1.72
C GLY A 119 -15.13 3.09 -2.89
N VAL A 120 -14.09 3.84 -3.28
CA VAL A 120 -13.15 3.41 -4.32
C VAL A 120 -11.76 3.28 -3.69
N ASN A 121 -11.22 2.06 -3.69
CA ASN A 121 -9.87 1.82 -3.19
C ASN A 121 -8.86 2.67 -3.98
N LEU A 122 -7.86 3.20 -3.29
CA LEU A 122 -6.84 4.02 -3.93
C LEU A 122 -6.11 3.22 -5.02
N TRP A 123 -5.92 3.85 -6.17
CA TRP A 123 -5.36 3.29 -7.40
C TRP A 123 -3.91 3.70 -7.61
N HIS A 124 -3.25 3.10 -8.59
CA HIS A 124 -1.87 3.41 -8.95
C HIS A 124 -1.65 4.91 -9.15
N CYS A 125 -0.61 5.45 -8.51
CA CYS A 125 -0.30 6.89 -8.44
C CYS A 125 -1.35 7.75 -7.70
N GLY A 126 -2.36 7.13 -7.08
CA GLY A 126 -3.38 7.86 -6.31
C GLY A 126 -2.83 8.52 -5.04
N GLU A 127 -1.70 8.08 -4.52
CA GLU A 127 -1.06 8.69 -3.36
C GLU A 127 -0.30 9.99 -3.65
N ILE A 128 0.04 10.26 -4.91
CA ILE A 128 0.87 11.41 -5.31
C ILE A 128 0.32 12.74 -4.78
N PRO A 129 -0.99 13.05 -4.91
CA PRO A 129 -1.53 14.30 -4.39
C PRO A 129 -1.41 14.46 -2.87
N PHE A 130 -1.44 13.36 -2.11
CA PHE A 130 -1.23 13.39 -0.67
C PHE A 130 0.23 13.70 -0.33
N VAL A 131 1.17 13.07 -1.03
CA VAL A 131 2.62 13.29 -0.87
C VAL A 131 3.01 14.74 -1.17
N PHE A 132 2.47 15.30 -2.27
CA PHE A 132 2.77 16.67 -2.71
C PHE A 132 1.86 17.74 -2.10
N HIS A 133 0.99 17.36 -1.17
CA HIS A 133 0.09 18.28 -0.45
C HIS A 133 -0.75 19.15 -1.39
N ASN A 134 -1.33 18.53 -2.40
CA ASN A 134 -2.13 19.22 -3.43
C ASN A 134 -3.43 18.49 -3.80
N VAL A 135 -4.03 17.80 -2.84
CA VAL A 135 -5.34 17.12 -2.99
C VAL A 135 -6.44 18.07 -3.46
N ASP A 136 -6.35 19.37 -3.12
CA ASP A 136 -7.27 20.41 -3.55
C ASP A 136 -7.36 20.54 -5.07
N LEU A 137 -6.25 20.29 -5.78
CA LEU A 137 -6.22 20.34 -7.25
C LEU A 137 -6.96 19.17 -7.92
N VAL A 138 -7.21 18.12 -7.18
CA VAL A 138 -7.86 16.86 -7.64
C VAL A 138 -9.01 16.43 -6.72
N ALA A 139 -9.57 17.38 -5.98
CA ALA A 139 -10.59 17.13 -4.95
C ALA A 139 -11.78 16.29 -5.44
N GLY A 140 -12.16 16.42 -6.72
CA GLY A 140 -13.22 15.62 -7.34
C GLY A 140 -12.96 14.12 -7.30
N SER A 141 -11.72 13.68 -7.43
CA SER A 141 -11.33 12.26 -7.40
C SER A 141 -11.22 11.68 -5.98
N TYR A 142 -11.11 12.55 -4.96
CA TYR A 142 -10.98 12.16 -3.55
C TYR A 142 -12.20 12.56 -2.71
N GLY A 143 -13.30 12.93 -3.37
CA GLY A 143 -14.58 13.30 -2.74
C GLY A 143 -14.56 14.63 -2.00
N GLY A 144 -13.48 15.40 -2.03
CA GLY A 144 -13.34 16.69 -1.36
C GLY A 144 -13.57 16.64 0.15
N SER A 145 -13.32 15.47 0.77
CA SER A 145 -13.57 15.24 2.18
C SER A 145 -12.47 15.83 3.06
N GLN A 146 -12.81 16.18 4.31
CA GLN A 146 -11.82 16.63 5.29
C GLN A 146 -10.77 15.54 5.56
N ASP A 147 -11.18 14.26 5.56
CA ASP A 147 -10.28 13.13 5.76
C ASP A 147 -9.14 13.09 4.73
N ALA A 148 -9.43 13.42 3.45
CA ALA A 148 -8.39 13.51 2.42
C ALA A 148 -7.39 14.65 2.71
N TYR A 149 -7.88 15.80 3.20
CA TYR A 149 -7.01 16.93 3.59
C TYR A 149 -6.21 16.62 4.83
N ASP A 150 -6.77 15.93 5.82
CA ASP A 150 -6.05 15.51 7.02
C ASP A 150 -4.97 14.47 6.69
N LEU A 151 -5.29 13.52 5.81
CA LEU A 151 -4.32 12.51 5.35
C LEU A 151 -3.16 13.13 4.57
N GLN A 152 -3.40 14.12 3.69
CA GLN A 152 -2.30 14.78 2.99
C GLN A 152 -1.34 15.48 3.95
N ASP A 153 -1.83 16.02 5.06
CA ASP A 153 -1.01 16.65 6.09
C ASP A 153 -0.04 15.63 6.74
N VAL A 154 -0.55 14.44 7.04
CA VAL A 154 0.25 13.34 7.61
C VAL A 154 1.28 12.84 6.59
N MET A 155 0.84 12.51 5.37
CA MET A 155 1.71 11.94 4.35
C MET A 155 2.78 12.92 3.89
N ALA A 156 2.43 14.15 3.54
CA ALA A 156 3.42 15.16 3.14
C ALA A 156 4.44 15.41 4.26
N SER A 157 4.00 15.41 5.53
CA SER A 157 4.91 15.53 6.67
C SER A 157 5.90 14.37 6.76
N ALA A 158 5.43 13.12 6.57
CA ALA A 158 6.28 11.94 6.57
C ALA A 158 7.37 12.02 5.48
N TRP A 159 7.00 12.37 4.24
CA TRP A 159 7.96 12.52 3.13
C TRP A 159 8.96 13.64 3.36
N VAL A 160 8.53 14.80 3.86
CA VAL A 160 9.41 15.92 4.17
C VAL A 160 10.37 15.58 5.30
N ASN A 161 9.91 14.93 6.36
CA ASN A 161 10.76 14.49 7.47
C ASN A 161 11.81 13.49 6.96
N PHE A 162 11.37 12.47 6.21
CA PHE A 162 12.26 11.48 5.65
C PHE A 162 13.32 12.09 4.72
N ALA A 163 12.92 12.98 3.82
CA ALA A 163 13.85 13.67 2.92
C ALA A 163 14.91 14.51 3.65
N ARG A 164 14.58 15.03 4.83
CA ARG A 164 15.51 15.86 5.63
C ARG A 164 16.42 15.05 6.52
N THR A 165 15.94 13.95 7.07
CA THR A 165 16.58 13.27 8.20
C THR A 165 16.81 11.77 7.99
N GLY A 166 16.23 11.19 6.95
CA GLY A 166 16.16 9.73 6.77
C GLY A 166 15.19 9.03 7.73
N ASP A 167 14.34 9.81 8.42
CA ASP A 167 13.35 9.31 9.38
C ASP A 167 12.01 10.00 9.12
N PRO A 168 10.90 9.24 8.82
CA PRO A 168 9.62 9.85 8.52
C PRO A 168 8.87 10.37 9.75
N ASN A 169 9.28 10.00 10.96
CA ASN A 169 8.62 10.37 12.20
C ASN A 169 8.63 11.88 12.45
N GLY A 170 7.61 12.36 13.17
CA GLY A 170 7.46 13.76 13.56
C GLY A 170 6.08 14.04 14.14
N ASP A 171 5.82 15.28 14.53
CA ASP A 171 4.63 15.67 15.30
C ASP A 171 3.29 15.32 14.64
N LYS A 172 3.24 15.30 13.31
CA LYS A 172 2.03 15.00 12.55
C LYS A 172 1.93 13.53 12.13
N VAL A 173 3.01 12.75 12.25
CA VAL A 173 3.08 11.36 11.79
C VAL A 173 2.96 10.44 12.99
N PRO A 174 2.06 9.45 12.97
CA PRO A 174 2.04 8.41 14.01
C PRO A 174 3.41 7.74 14.15
N ALA A 175 3.72 7.24 15.34
CA ALA A 175 4.98 6.55 15.59
C ALA A 175 5.15 5.40 14.58
N TRP A 176 6.30 5.36 13.93
CA TRP A 176 6.61 4.44 12.85
C TRP A 176 7.99 3.82 13.06
N SER A 177 8.02 2.53 13.33
CA SER A 177 9.25 1.77 13.54
C SER A 177 9.95 1.46 12.22
N THR A 178 11.25 1.29 12.26
CA THR A 178 11.98 0.72 11.12
C THR A 178 11.51 -0.70 10.83
N TYR A 179 11.42 -1.03 9.56
CA TYR A 179 11.08 -2.37 9.10
C TYR A 179 12.21 -3.34 9.43
N THR A 180 11.86 -4.50 9.96
CA THR A 180 12.72 -5.68 10.12
C THR A 180 11.94 -6.93 9.69
N ASP A 181 12.64 -8.04 9.43
CA ASP A 181 11.96 -9.31 9.09
C ASP A 181 11.12 -9.85 10.24
N ASP A 182 11.47 -9.51 11.48
CA ASP A 182 10.73 -9.95 12.67
C ASP A 182 9.44 -9.14 12.88
N ASN A 183 9.51 -7.80 12.71
CA ASN A 183 8.36 -6.93 12.98
C ASN A 183 7.47 -6.71 11.77
N LYS A 184 8.02 -6.72 10.55
CA LYS A 184 7.30 -6.38 9.31
C LYS A 184 6.46 -5.11 9.45
N SER A 185 7.06 -4.11 10.13
CA SER A 185 6.40 -2.83 10.41
C SER A 185 5.96 -2.17 9.11
N THR A 186 4.69 -1.77 9.05
CA THR A 186 4.09 -1.07 7.91
C THR A 186 3.26 0.09 8.44
N MET A 187 3.57 1.31 8.02
CA MET A 187 2.67 2.45 8.21
C MET A 187 1.50 2.33 7.25
N VAL A 188 0.30 2.19 7.78
CA VAL A 188 -0.93 2.21 6.99
C VAL A 188 -1.47 3.65 7.00
N PHE A 189 -1.40 4.30 5.85
CA PHE A 189 -1.94 5.63 5.62
C PHE A 189 -3.41 5.52 5.20
N ASP A 190 -4.30 6.01 6.04
CA ASP A 190 -5.74 5.99 5.86
C ASP A 190 -6.35 7.20 6.60
N THR A 191 -7.68 7.33 6.63
CA THR A 191 -8.40 8.32 7.45
C THR A 191 -7.93 8.31 8.91
N THR A 192 -7.56 7.16 9.43
CA THR A 192 -6.84 7.00 10.69
C THR A 192 -5.54 6.24 10.40
N SER A 193 -4.47 7.00 10.19
CA SER A 193 -3.15 6.43 9.92
C SER A 193 -2.53 5.80 11.16
N GLY A 194 -1.78 4.70 10.99
CA GLY A 194 -1.10 4.03 12.09
C GLY A 194 -0.21 2.87 11.65
N GLU A 195 0.77 2.55 12.49
CA GLU A 195 1.64 1.40 12.28
C GLU A 195 0.88 0.10 12.54
N ARG A 196 1.07 -0.87 11.65
CA ARG A 196 0.65 -2.26 11.82
C ARG A 196 1.85 -3.20 11.66
N VAL A 197 1.92 -4.23 12.49
CA VAL A 197 3.06 -5.16 12.55
C VAL A 197 2.62 -6.52 12.03
N GLY A 198 3.22 -6.99 10.93
CA GLY A 198 3.01 -8.32 10.36
C GLY A 198 1.56 -8.69 10.03
N TYR A 199 0.68 -7.70 9.92
CA TYR A 199 -0.78 -7.88 9.93
C TYR A 199 -1.35 -8.58 8.69
N ASP A 200 -0.69 -8.43 7.54
CA ASP A 200 -1.13 -8.99 6.25
C ASP A 200 -0.18 -10.05 5.67
N ALA A 201 0.78 -10.54 6.47
CA ALA A 201 1.78 -11.47 6.01
C ALA A 201 1.19 -12.77 5.41
N GLU A 202 0.18 -13.35 6.07
CA GLU A 202 -0.54 -14.53 5.59
C GLU A 202 -1.24 -14.26 4.24
N LEU A 203 -1.90 -13.13 4.11
CA LEU A 203 -2.56 -12.72 2.88
C LEU A 203 -1.54 -12.54 1.75
N GLN A 204 -0.43 -11.84 2.00
CA GLN A 204 0.60 -11.60 0.99
C GLN A 204 1.26 -12.90 0.52
N GLU A 205 1.47 -13.87 1.40
CA GLU A 205 1.94 -15.20 1.03
C GLU A 205 0.95 -15.93 0.10
N LEU A 206 -0.35 -15.87 0.40
CA LEU A 206 -1.40 -16.51 -0.42
C LEU A 206 -1.50 -15.92 -1.82
N ILE A 207 -1.45 -14.59 -1.95
CA ILE A 207 -1.63 -13.89 -3.24
C ILE A 207 -0.35 -13.77 -4.06
N SER A 208 0.81 -14.12 -3.51
CA SER A 208 2.11 -14.10 -4.21
C SER A 208 2.42 -15.34 -5.05
N GLN A 209 1.63 -16.39 -4.89
CA GLN A 209 1.88 -17.70 -5.52
C GLN A 209 1.15 -17.81 -6.87
#